data_c8edd7b41153483d990dec09578a9d21
#
_entry.id   c8edd7b41153483d990dec09578a9d21
#
_cell.length_a   1.000
_cell.length_b   1.000
_cell.length_c   1.000
_cell.angle_alpha   90.00
_cell.angle_beta   90.00
_cell.angle_gamma   90.00
#
_symmetry.space_group_name_H-M   'P 1'
#
loop_
_entity.id
_entity.type
_entity.pdbx_description
1 polymer ?
#
loop_
_entity_poly.entity_id
_entity_poly.type
_entity_poly.pdbx_seq_one_letter_code
_entity_poly.pdbx_strand_id
1 'polypeptide(L)'
;MSAATKQALEAAIAAHHLDEAVGSQTGHEAAVVIDWVVGFTISNIINGSVAYANGYDSCDTNPNAQVHLAQWTSNQIAYLLDPDDD
;
A
#
# COMPACT_ATOMS: atom_id res chain seq x y z
N MET A 1 -2.94 -12.80 -9.66
CA MET A 1 -3.97 -12.57 -8.62
C MET A 1 -5.34 -12.55 -9.24
N SER A 2 -6.31 -13.15 -8.60
CA SER A 2 -7.66 -13.18 -9.16
C SER A 2 -8.39 -11.84 -8.92
N ALA A 3 -9.43 -11.59 -9.72
CA ALA A 3 -10.25 -10.40 -9.54
C ALA A 3 -10.90 -10.37 -8.15
N ALA A 4 -11.28 -11.52 -7.62
CA ALA A 4 -11.90 -11.59 -6.30
C ALA A 4 -10.94 -11.17 -5.19
N THR A 5 -9.68 -11.61 -5.23
CA THR A 5 -8.69 -11.23 -4.22
C THR A 5 -8.31 -9.76 -4.35
N LYS A 6 -8.24 -9.25 -5.56
CA LYS A 6 -7.98 -7.83 -5.80
C LYS A 6 -9.10 -6.95 -5.25
N GLN A 7 -10.34 -7.35 -5.46
CA GLN A 7 -11.49 -6.64 -4.91
C GLN A 7 -11.49 -6.66 -3.38
N ALA A 8 -11.11 -7.77 -2.78
CA ALA A 8 -10.99 -7.87 -1.33
C ALA A 8 -9.92 -6.93 -0.78
N LEU A 9 -8.79 -6.82 -1.47
CA LEU A 9 -7.72 -5.91 -1.10
C LEU A 9 -8.18 -4.46 -1.19
N GLU A 10 -8.84 -4.11 -2.29
CA GLU A 10 -9.37 -2.76 -2.48
C GLU A 10 -10.39 -2.40 -1.40
N ALA A 11 -11.29 -3.33 -1.07
CA ALA A 11 -12.28 -3.12 -0.02
C ALA A 11 -11.61 -2.92 1.35
N ALA A 12 -10.54 -3.65 1.63
CA ALA A 12 -9.81 -3.51 2.88
C ALA A 12 -9.13 -2.15 2.98
N ILE A 13 -8.55 -1.65 1.89
CA ILE A 13 -7.93 -0.33 1.84
C ILE A 13 -8.97 0.75 2.07
N ALA A 14 -10.13 0.64 1.44
CA ALA A 14 -11.22 1.60 1.62
C ALA A 14 -11.72 1.62 3.06
N ALA A 15 -11.86 0.45 3.68
CA ALA A 15 -12.29 0.36 5.07
C ALA A 15 -11.24 0.98 6.02
N HIS A 16 -9.96 0.75 5.75
CA HIS A 16 -8.88 1.34 6.53
C HIS A 16 -8.89 2.87 6.45
N HIS A 17 -9.07 3.40 5.24
CA HIS A 17 -9.16 4.84 5.04
C HIS A 17 -10.30 5.44 5.87
N LEU A 18 -11.47 4.82 5.81
CA LEU A 18 -12.63 5.33 6.54
C LEU A 18 -12.38 5.34 8.05
N ASP A 19 -11.77 4.28 8.57
CA ASP A 19 -11.45 4.18 9.99
C ASP A 19 -10.48 5.31 10.41
N GLU A 20 -9.44 5.56 9.62
CA GLU A 20 -8.48 6.62 9.88
C GLU A 20 -9.13 8.00 9.79
N ALA A 21 -9.99 8.22 8.80
CA ALA A 21 -10.60 9.52 8.58
C ALA A 21 -11.56 9.90 9.70
N VAL A 22 -12.32 8.94 10.23
CA VAL A 22 -13.25 9.19 11.32
C VAL A 22 -12.51 9.65 12.58
N GLY A 23 -11.30 9.10 12.82
CA GLY A 23 -10.51 9.49 13.98
C GLY A 23 -9.75 10.79 13.82
N SER A 24 -9.59 11.30 12.60
CA SER A 24 -8.71 12.44 12.35
C SER A 24 -9.41 13.79 12.31
N GLN A 25 -10.72 13.82 12.17
CA GLN A 25 -11.51 15.05 12.08
C GLN A 25 -11.05 15.98 10.94
N THR A 26 -10.58 15.39 9.86
CA THR A 26 -10.08 16.17 8.72
C THR A 26 -11.14 16.43 7.66
N GLY A 27 -12.33 15.88 7.80
CA GLY A 27 -13.37 15.97 6.78
C GLY A 27 -13.19 14.98 5.65
N HIS A 28 -12.27 14.04 5.77
CA HIS A 28 -11.99 13.08 4.72
C HIS A 28 -12.93 11.87 4.72
N GLU A 29 -13.92 11.84 5.62
CA GLU A 29 -14.85 10.70 5.71
C GLU A 29 -15.65 10.51 4.41
N ALA A 30 -15.90 11.60 3.67
CA ALA A 30 -16.62 11.52 2.41
C ALA A 30 -15.72 11.24 1.22
N ALA A 31 -14.40 11.25 1.42
CA ALA A 31 -13.47 10.97 0.34
C ALA A 31 -13.44 9.47 0.04
N VAL A 32 -13.11 9.13 -1.19
CA VAL A 32 -12.99 7.74 -1.62
C VAL A 32 -11.57 7.46 -2.08
N VAL A 33 -11.13 6.21 -1.92
CA VAL A 33 -9.83 5.78 -2.41
C VAL A 33 -9.93 5.57 -3.93
N ILE A 34 -9.16 6.32 -4.69
CA ILE A 34 -9.18 6.23 -6.15
C ILE A 34 -7.96 5.52 -6.71
N ASP A 35 -6.93 5.35 -5.88
CA ASP A 35 -5.69 4.72 -6.34
C ASP A 35 -5.00 4.07 -5.15
N TRP A 36 -4.30 2.95 -5.41
CA TRP A 36 -3.59 2.25 -4.35
C TRP A 36 -2.49 1.37 -4.94
N VAL A 37 -1.45 1.16 -4.14
CA VAL A 37 -0.34 0.27 -4.46
C VAL A 37 0.00 -0.50 -3.18
N VAL A 38 0.19 -1.80 -3.31
CA VAL A 38 0.59 -2.66 -2.19
C VAL A 38 1.80 -3.46 -2.61
N GLY A 39 2.86 -3.37 -1.80
CA GLY A 39 4.03 -4.20 -1.94
C GLY A 39 4.12 -5.16 -0.75
N PHE A 40 4.64 -6.34 -0.99
CA PHE A 40 4.82 -7.32 0.08
C PHE A 40 6.03 -8.19 -0.20
N THR A 41 6.60 -8.73 0.86
CA THR A 41 7.72 -9.66 0.78
C THR A 41 7.28 -11.01 1.31
N ILE A 42 7.56 -12.05 0.56
CA ILE A 42 7.33 -13.41 1.01
C ILE A 42 8.67 -14.05 1.36
N SER A 43 8.62 -15.00 2.28
CA SER A 43 9.79 -15.75 2.70
C SER A 43 9.42 -17.23 2.71
N ASN A 44 10.36 -18.06 2.27
CA ASN A 44 10.17 -19.50 2.23
C ASN A 44 11.50 -20.19 2.45
N ILE A 45 11.45 -21.47 2.79
CA ILE A 45 12.65 -22.30 2.90
C ILE A 45 12.72 -23.18 1.67
N ILE A 46 13.79 -23.01 0.91
CA ILE A 46 14.04 -23.77 -0.32
C ILE A 46 15.40 -24.44 -0.17
N ASN A 47 15.41 -25.78 -0.26
CA ASN A 47 16.64 -26.56 -0.14
C ASN A 47 17.42 -26.23 1.14
N GLY A 48 16.73 -26.03 2.25
CA GLY A 48 17.36 -25.76 3.54
C GLY A 48 17.83 -24.33 3.75
N SER A 49 17.60 -23.44 2.80
CA SER A 49 17.99 -22.04 2.90
C SER A 49 16.75 -21.14 2.85
N VAL A 50 16.81 -20.01 3.57
CA VAL A 50 15.76 -19.03 3.53
C VAL A 50 15.84 -18.25 2.22
N ALA A 51 14.72 -18.16 1.51
CA ALA A 51 14.61 -17.42 0.27
C ALA A 51 13.55 -16.32 0.44
N TYR A 52 13.76 -15.20 -0.22
CA TYR A 52 12.85 -14.05 -0.17
C TYR A 52 12.45 -13.65 -1.58
N ALA A 53 11.23 -13.18 -1.73
CA ALA A 53 10.75 -12.61 -2.98
C ALA A 53 9.78 -11.49 -2.68
N ASN A 54 9.69 -10.54 -3.59
CA ASN A 54 8.76 -9.42 -3.46
C ASN A 54 7.62 -9.57 -4.44
N GLY A 55 6.46 -9.14 -4.02
CA GLY A 55 5.30 -9.09 -4.89
C GLY A 55 4.62 -7.73 -4.75
N TYR A 56 3.73 -7.42 -5.68
CA TYR A 56 2.97 -6.20 -5.60
C TYR A 56 1.65 -6.35 -6.34
N ASP A 57 0.72 -5.47 -5.99
CA ASP A 57 -0.48 -5.28 -6.77
C ASP A 57 -0.89 -3.81 -6.67
N SER A 58 -1.73 -3.39 -7.58
CA SER A 58 -2.15 -2.00 -7.64
C SER A 58 -3.50 -1.88 -8.33
N CYS A 59 -4.14 -0.74 -8.14
CA CYS A 59 -5.32 -0.38 -8.89
C CYS A 59 -4.93 -0.20 -10.37
N ASP A 60 -5.75 -0.68 -11.29
CA ASP A 60 -5.41 -0.71 -12.70
C ASP A 60 -5.78 0.56 -13.46
N THR A 61 -5.96 1.67 -12.76
CA THR A 61 -6.49 2.88 -13.39
C THR A 61 -5.43 3.72 -14.08
N ASN A 62 -4.28 3.94 -13.45
CA ASN A 62 -3.27 4.86 -14.00
C ASN A 62 -1.88 4.49 -13.51
N PRO A 63 -1.05 3.84 -14.35
CA PRO A 63 0.31 3.48 -13.92
C PRO A 63 1.18 4.65 -13.49
N ASN A 64 1.03 5.82 -14.14
CA ASN A 64 1.80 7.00 -13.74
C ASN A 64 1.46 7.46 -12.32
N ALA A 65 0.18 7.49 -11.99
CA ALA A 65 -0.23 7.83 -10.63
C ALA A 65 0.27 6.81 -9.62
N GLN A 66 0.30 5.54 -10.00
CA GLN A 66 0.79 4.48 -9.12
C GLN A 66 2.28 4.60 -8.85
N VAL A 67 3.07 4.99 -9.85
CA VAL A 67 4.50 5.25 -9.64
C VAL A 67 4.70 6.40 -8.66
N HIS A 68 3.97 7.49 -8.82
CA HIS A 68 4.04 8.62 -7.91
C HIS A 68 3.64 8.22 -6.50
N LEU A 69 2.57 7.43 -6.36
CA LEU A 69 2.11 6.96 -5.05
C LEU A 69 3.14 6.07 -4.38
N ALA A 70 3.76 5.17 -5.15
CA ALA A 70 4.81 4.30 -4.63
C ALA A 70 6.03 5.10 -4.16
N GLN A 71 6.42 6.13 -4.90
CA GLN A 71 7.51 7.01 -4.51
C GLN A 71 7.18 7.79 -3.25
N TRP A 72 5.97 8.34 -3.17
CA TRP A 72 5.52 9.03 -1.97
C TRP A 72 5.57 8.10 -0.75
N THR A 73 5.05 6.89 -0.90
CA THR A 73 5.03 5.90 0.18
C THR A 73 6.46 5.56 0.61
N SER A 74 7.35 5.33 -0.35
CA SER A 74 8.76 5.04 -0.07
C SER A 74 9.40 6.19 0.72
N ASN A 75 9.11 7.43 0.36
CA ASN A 75 9.65 8.60 1.04
C ASN A 75 9.13 8.69 2.48
N GLN A 76 7.87 8.34 2.72
CA GLN A 76 7.33 8.33 4.08
C GLN A 76 8.01 7.30 4.95
N ILE A 77 8.28 6.12 4.41
CA ILE A 77 8.97 5.06 5.15
C ILE A 77 10.43 5.45 5.40
N ALA A 78 11.10 6.02 4.40
CA ALA A 78 12.47 6.47 4.54
C ALA A 78 12.61 7.54 5.64
N TYR A 79 11.61 8.40 5.76
CA TYR A 79 11.59 9.41 6.81
C TYR A 79 11.58 8.78 8.21
N LEU A 80 10.95 7.62 8.36
CA LEU A 80 10.96 6.90 9.64
C LEU A 80 12.36 6.40 10.02
N LEU A 81 13.19 6.15 9.01
CA LEU A 81 14.56 5.70 9.25
C LEU A 81 15.48 6.84 9.65
N ASP A 82 15.20 8.06 9.20
CA ASP A 82 16.03 9.22 9.44
C ASP A 82 15.17 10.48 9.62
N PRO A 83 14.35 10.52 10.69
CA PRO A 83 13.39 11.61 10.87
C PRO A 83 14.01 12.95 11.18
N ASP A 84 15.27 13.00 11.61
CA ASP A 84 15.96 14.23 11.97
C ASP A 84 16.81 14.79 10.83
N ASP A 85 16.77 14.17 9.67
CA ASP A 85 17.53 14.59 8.51
C ASP A 85 16.74 15.62 7.72
N ASP A 86 17.03 16.85 7.93
CA ASP A 86 16.35 17.95 7.24
C ASP A 86 17.07 18.33 5.95
#